data_27c1c1832b8072da6687bf73963b12d2
#
_entry.id   27c1c1832b8072da6687bf73963b12d2
#
_cell.length_a   1.000
_cell.length_b   1.000
_cell.length_c   1.000
_cell.angle_alpha   90.00
_cell.angle_beta   90.00
_cell.angle_gamma   90.00
#
_symmetry.space_group_name_H-M   'P 1'
#
loop_
_entity.id
_entity.type
_entity.pdbx_description
1 polymer ?
#
loop_
_entity_poly.entity_id
_entity_poly.type
_entity_poly.pdbx_seq_one_letter_code
_entity_poly.pdbx_strand_id
1 'polypeptide(L)'
;MDLIVMRFILLIFALVASSLALAESGKTLRCVTTHYPPYTIFDEQKNIFTGSDIELINYLNQSLGLNIKVIHLPWARVKKEMTLNYYDCYFSLATNTLREKHLEFTQHPTHVTKFGLFALDKSTLNNKDFSSTRIAMLRGVALPNEIADKYKILPKNIMHALSTSDSFKLLEKKRVDFIITNYQAGLWFAKNSVGIHARQFNESSLPVYIAFKPGVVDINLIDKQIKQYYEQ
;
A
#
# COMPACT_ATOMS: atom_id res chain seq x y z
N MET A 1 46.47 29.54 36.32
CA MET A 1 46.06 28.60 35.26
C MET A 1 46.12 29.36 33.95
N ASP A 2 47.09 29.02 33.11
CA ASP A 2 47.43 29.83 31.94
C ASP A 2 46.27 29.95 30.95
N LEU A 3 46.06 31.16 30.46
CA LEU A 3 45.01 31.52 29.46
C LEU A 3 45.07 30.60 28.23
N ILE A 4 46.23 30.09 27.92
CA ILE A 4 46.53 29.15 26.84
C ILE A 4 45.89 27.77 27.12
N VAL A 5 46.05 27.26 28.35
CA VAL A 5 45.48 25.98 28.78
C VAL A 5 43.96 26.01 28.78
N MET A 6 43.35 27.12 29.21
CA MET A 6 41.92 27.32 29.22
C MET A 6 41.32 27.37 27.79
N ARG A 7 42.06 28.00 26.85
CA ARG A 7 41.68 28.01 25.42
C ARG A 7 41.75 26.62 24.77
N PHE A 8 42.75 25.80 25.12
CA PHE A 8 42.88 24.44 24.64
C PHE A 8 41.76 23.53 25.18
N ILE A 9 41.38 23.66 26.44
CA ILE A 9 40.28 22.90 27.06
C ILE A 9 38.95 23.28 26.41
N LEU A 10 38.70 24.56 26.14
CA LEU A 10 37.48 25.01 25.43
C LEU A 10 37.40 24.50 23.98
N LEU A 11 38.52 24.45 23.28
CA LEU A 11 38.59 23.89 21.92
C LEU A 11 38.33 22.38 21.89
N ILE A 12 38.85 21.62 22.84
CA ILE A 12 38.63 20.18 22.98
C ILE A 12 37.14 19.92 23.33
N PHE A 13 36.55 20.73 24.20
CA PHE A 13 35.14 20.61 24.58
C PHE A 13 34.20 20.93 23.40
N ALA A 14 34.54 21.92 22.56
CA ALA A 14 33.84 22.25 21.35
C ALA A 14 33.93 21.15 20.28
N LEU A 15 35.09 20.48 20.16
CA LEU A 15 35.25 19.33 19.24
C LEU A 15 34.47 18.09 19.70
N VAL A 16 34.45 17.82 21.01
CA VAL A 16 33.71 16.69 21.58
C VAL A 16 32.18 16.93 21.50
N ALA A 17 31.73 18.17 21.71
CA ALA A 17 30.32 18.53 21.55
C ALA A 17 29.85 18.42 20.10
N SER A 18 30.69 18.70 19.12
CA SER A 18 30.35 18.54 17.68
C SER A 18 30.26 17.08 17.25
N SER A 19 30.98 16.16 17.88
CA SER A 19 30.91 14.73 17.54
C SER A 19 29.69 14.03 18.12
N LEU A 20 29.08 14.56 19.17
CA LEU A 20 27.83 14.03 19.75
C LEU A 20 26.57 14.43 18.94
N ALA A 21 26.66 15.48 18.12
CA ALA A 21 25.52 15.91 17.27
C ALA A 21 25.37 15.11 15.95
N LEU A 22 26.28 14.19 15.63
CA LEU A 22 26.33 13.46 14.36
C LEU A 22 25.84 12.00 14.45
N ALA A 23 25.31 11.55 15.57
CA ALA A 23 25.09 10.11 15.81
C ALA A 23 23.68 9.72 16.19
N GLU A 24 22.65 10.39 15.67
CA GLU A 24 21.31 9.81 15.70
C GLU A 24 20.77 9.66 14.26
N SER A 25 21.46 8.85 13.49
CA SER A 25 20.86 8.23 12.31
C SER A 25 19.76 7.31 12.81
N GLY A 26 18.53 7.85 12.88
CA GLY A 26 17.36 7.10 13.29
C GLY A 26 17.31 5.74 12.59
N LYS A 27 16.92 4.70 13.31
CA LYS A 27 16.78 3.33 12.78
C LYS A 27 16.03 3.37 11.45
N THR A 28 16.63 2.81 10.39
CA THR A 28 15.96 2.68 9.10
C THR A 28 14.82 1.70 9.22
N LEU A 29 13.59 2.16 8.95
CA LEU A 29 12.39 1.34 8.91
C LEU A 29 12.20 0.78 7.50
N ARG A 30 12.14 -0.53 7.38
CA ARG A 30 11.94 -1.24 6.11
C ARG A 30 10.46 -1.51 5.92
N CYS A 31 9.81 -0.72 5.07
CA CYS A 31 8.37 -0.78 4.83
C CYS A 31 8.03 -1.37 3.46
N VAL A 32 7.13 -2.33 3.45
CA VAL A 32 6.79 -3.10 2.26
C VAL A 32 5.48 -2.66 1.67
N THR A 33 5.46 -2.58 0.35
CA THR A 33 4.26 -2.37 -0.46
C THR A 33 4.31 -3.16 -1.76
N THR A 34 3.26 -3.06 -2.54
CA THR A 34 3.17 -3.61 -3.91
C THR A 34 2.92 -2.47 -4.90
N HIS A 35 3.08 -2.75 -6.21
CA HIS A 35 2.62 -1.81 -7.23
C HIS A 35 1.09 -1.70 -7.19
N TYR A 36 0.58 -0.58 -6.69
CA TYR A 36 -0.83 -0.35 -6.40
C TYR A 36 -1.23 1.10 -6.77
N PRO A 37 -1.23 1.43 -8.08
CA PRO A 37 -1.55 2.78 -8.54
C PRO A 37 -3.01 3.14 -8.26
N PRO A 38 -3.32 4.42 -8.06
CA PRO A 38 -2.43 5.58 -8.07
C PRO A 38 -1.69 5.82 -6.73
N TYR A 39 -1.91 4.97 -5.74
CA TYR A 39 -1.42 5.14 -4.37
C TYR A 39 0.07 4.85 -4.27
N THR A 40 0.51 3.72 -4.80
CA THR A 40 1.92 3.35 -4.93
C THR A 40 2.22 2.93 -6.36
N ILE A 41 3.04 3.69 -7.05
CA ILE A 41 3.50 3.40 -8.41
C ILE A 41 4.99 3.05 -8.32
N PHE A 42 5.34 1.83 -8.70
CA PHE A 42 6.72 1.38 -8.75
C PHE A 42 7.21 1.33 -10.20
N ASP A 43 8.24 2.11 -10.51
CA ASP A 43 8.97 2.09 -11.77
C ASP A 43 10.17 1.14 -11.62
N GLU A 44 10.07 -0.06 -12.18
CA GLU A 44 11.12 -1.09 -12.09
C GLU A 44 12.42 -0.65 -12.78
N GLN A 45 12.34 0.12 -13.87
CA GLN A 45 13.53 0.52 -14.63
C GLN A 45 14.37 1.54 -13.85
N LYS A 46 13.71 2.45 -13.14
CA LYS A 46 14.36 3.49 -12.36
C LYS A 46 14.53 3.11 -10.90
N ASN A 47 13.87 2.03 -10.46
CA ASN A 47 13.80 1.63 -9.04
C ASN A 47 13.31 2.75 -8.12
N ILE A 48 12.28 3.49 -8.54
CA ILE A 48 11.68 4.59 -7.79
C ILE A 48 10.20 4.34 -7.53
N PHE A 49 9.72 4.96 -6.46
CA PHE A 49 8.32 4.95 -6.06
C PHE A 49 7.72 6.34 -6.17
N THR A 50 6.45 6.43 -6.60
CA THR A 50 5.63 7.63 -6.62
C THR A 50 4.20 7.31 -6.21
N GLY A 51 3.36 8.33 -6.04
CA GLY A 51 1.95 8.18 -5.67
C GLY A 51 1.65 8.65 -4.26
N SER A 52 0.35 8.74 -3.93
CA SER A 52 -0.11 9.39 -2.70
C SER A 52 0.41 8.75 -1.40
N ASP A 53 0.58 7.44 -1.37
CA ASP A 53 1.16 6.77 -0.21
C ASP A 53 2.64 7.14 -0.02
N ILE A 54 3.35 7.35 -1.12
CA ILE A 54 4.77 7.75 -1.07
C ILE A 54 4.92 9.19 -0.62
N GLU A 55 4.01 10.07 -1.05
CA GLU A 55 3.96 11.46 -0.58
C GLU A 55 3.72 11.52 0.93
N LEU A 56 2.77 10.73 1.44
CA LEU A 56 2.52 10.60 2.88
C LEU A 56 3.75 10.05 3.62
N ILE A 57 4.42 9.01 3.11
CA ILE A 57 5.64 8.45 3.71
C ILE A 57 6.76 9.49 3.77
N ASN A 58 6.93 10.29 2.71
CA ASN A 58 7.91 11.37 2.69
C ASN A 58 7.57 12.45 3.72
N TYR A 59 6.29 12.81 3.86
CA TYR A 59 5.82 13.72 4.90
C TYR A 59 6.12 13.18 6.31
N LEU A 60 5.83 11.90 6.59
CA LEU A 60 6.14 11.27 7.88
C LEU A 60 7.64 11.24 8.17
N ASN A 61 8.48 10.97 7.16
CA ASN A 61 9.92 11.04 7.29
C ASN A 61 10.39 12.44 7.71
N GLN A 62 9.85 13.48 7.09
CA GLN A 62 10.22 14.87 7.37
C GLN A 62 9.69 15.35 8.73
N SER A 63 8.40 15.10 9.01
CA SER A 63 7.75 15.63 10.22
C SER A 63 8.19 14.95 11.51
N LEU A 64 8.60 13.68 11.43
CA LEU A 64 8.96 12.85 12.60
C LEU A 64 10.44 12.46 12.64
N GLY A 65 11.26 12.91 11.69
CA GLY A 65 12.68 12.50 11.60
C GLY A 65 12.84 10.99 11.36
N LEU A 66 11.86 10.34 10.73
CA LEU A 66 11.93 8.92 10.41
C LEU A 66 12.79 8.67 9.17
N ASN A 67 13.32 7.46 9.06
CA ASN A 67 14.00 6.98 7.86
C ASN A 67 13.28 5.74 7.32
N ILE A 68 12.12 5.95 6.71
CA ILE A 68 11.32 4.87 6.11
C ILE A 68 11.84 4.57 4.70
N LYS A 69 12.28 3.33 4.49
CA LYS A 69 12.72 2.80 3.20
C LYS A 69 11.64 1.91 2.61
N VAL A 70 11.12 2.31 1.44
CA VAL A 70 10.06 1.56 0.74
C VAL A 70 10.66 0.41 -0.05
N ILE A 71 10.04 -0.77 0.04
CA ILE A 71 10.45 -2.00 -0.62
C ILE A 71 9.27 -2.56 -1.41
N HIS A 72 9.48 -2.82 -2.70
CA HIS A 72 8.49 -3.46 -3.56
C HIS A 72 8.53 -4.98 -3.42
N LEU A 73 7.36 -5.58 -3.20
CA LEU A 73 7.14 -7.02 -3.31
C LEU A 73 5.81 -7.31 -4.02
N PRO A 74 5.69 -8.42 -4.76
CA PRO A 74 4.41 -8.90 -5.25
C PRO A 74 3.44 -9.14 -4.09
N TRP A 75 2.15 -8.84 -4.27
CA TRP A 75 1.15 -8.92 -3.19
C TRP A 75 1.12 -10.25 -2.43
N ALA A 76 1.24 -11.36 -3.15
CA ALA A 76 1.27 -12.68 -2.53
C ALA A 76 2.48 -12.84 -1.58
N ARG A 77 3.62 -12.20 -1.89
CA ARG A 77 4.80 -12.17 -1.03
C ARG A 77 4.59 -11.24 0.17
N VAL A 78 4.02 -10.03 -0.05
CA VAL A 78 3.65 -9.12 1.05
C VAL A 78 2.80 -9.83 2.09
N LYS A 79 1.77 -10.59 1.66
CA LYS A 79 0.92 -11.38 2.57
C LYS A 79 1.70 -12.38 3.42
N LYS A 80 2.67 -13.07 2.84
CA LYS A 80 3.51 -14.03 3.57
C LYS A 80 4.41 -13.33 4.57
N GLU A 81 5.03 -12.22 4.18
CA GLU A 81 5.98 -11.49 5.02
C GLU A 81 5.34 -10.86 6.26
N MET A 82 4.05 -10.51 6.22
CA MET A 82 3.30 -10.01 7.39
C MET A 82 3.31 -10.97 8.58
N THR A 83 3.40 -12.27 8.33
CA THR A 83 3.44 -13.29 9.40
C THR A 83 4.87 -13.65 9.83
N LEU A 84 5.88 -13.26 9.06
CA LEU A 84 7.28 -13.59 9.31
C LEU A 84 8.05 -12.49 10.06
N ASN A 85 7.43 -11.32 10.25
CA ASN A 85 8.01 -10.19 11.00
C ASN A 85 9.39 -9.68 10.51
N TYR A 86 9.72 -9.86 9.21
CA TYR A 86 10.98 -9.40 8.64
C TYR A 86 11.03 -7.90 8.36
N TYR A 87 9.86 -7.27 8.22
CA TYR A 87 9.72 -5.87 7.87
C TYR A 87 9.09 -5.09 9.00
N ASP A 88 9.36 -3.80 9.03
CA ASP A 88 8.96 -2.92 10.12
C ASP A 88 7.56 -2.34 9.88
N CYS A 89 7.14 -2.17 8.62
CA CYS A 89 5.79 -1.67 8.29
C CYS A 89 5.30 -2.07 6.90
N TYR A 90 4.00 -1.87 6.71
CA TYR A 90 3.23 -2.16 5.49
C TYR A 90 2.24 -1.03 5.29
N PHE A 91 2.00 -0.59 4.05
CA PHE A 91 1.01 0.43 3.76
C PHE A 91 0.05 0.02 2.64
N SER A 92 -1.02 0.80 2.44
CA SER A 92 -2.20 0.41 1.65
C SER A 92 -2.83 -0.90 2.14
N LEU A 93 -2.90 -1.10 3.44
CA LEU A 93 -3.31 -2.37 4.04
C LEU A 93 -4.67 -2.27 4.73
N ALA A 94 -5.65 -3.04 4.27
CA ALA A 94 -6.91 -3.21 5.00
C ALA A 94 -6.72 -4.04 6.28
N THR A 95 -7.47 -3.75 7.32
CA THR A 95 -7.48 -4.54 8.56
C THR A 95 -8.17 -5.88 8.37
N ASN A 96 -7.76 -6.86 9.13
CA ASN A 96 -8.50 -8.09 9.44
C ASN A 96 -7.89 -8.76 10.69
N THR A 97 -8.64 -9.64 11.31
CA THR A 97 -8.27 -10.31 12.58
C THR A 97 -6.91 -11.02 12.52
N LEU A 98 -6.51 -11.56 11.36
CA LEU A 98 -5.22 -12.22 11.23
C LEU A 98 -4.06 -11.22 11.23
N ARG A 99 -4.20 -10.10 10.55
CA ARG A 99 -3.18 -9.05 10.47
C ARG A 99 -3.02 -8.32 11.80
N GLU A 100 -4.14 -8.03 12.48
CA GLU A 100 -4.17 -7.37 13.78
C GLU A 100 -3.48 -8.17 14.89
N LYS A 101 -3.30 -9.49 14.71
CA LYS A 101 -2.50 -10.31 15.62
C LYS A 101 -0.99 -10.04 15.53
N HIS A 102 -0.52 -9.50 14.42
CA HIS A 102 0.90 -9.33 14.14
C HIS A 102 1.33 -7.88 13.92
N LEU A 103 0.37 -6.99 13.66
CA LEU A 103 0.62 -5.61 13.27
C LEU A 103 -0.28 -4.65 14.06
N GLU A 104 0.28 -3.48 14.38
CA GLU A 104 -0.43 -2.32 14.92
C GLU A 104 -0.81 -1.40 13.77
N PHE A 105 -2.10 -1.12 13.63
CA PHE A 105 -2.66 -0.27 12.57
C PHE A 105 -2.83 1.16 13.05
N THR A 106 -2.59 2.13 12.18
CA THR A 106 -3.04 3.51 12.40
C THR A 106 -4.57 3.56 12.52
N GLN A 107 -5.10 4.53 13.23
CA GLN A 107 -6.55 4.70 13.37
C GLN A 107 -7.15 5.46 12.18
N HIS A 108 -6.40 6.41 11.61
CA HIS A 108 -6.81 7.14 10.42
C HIS A 108 -6.42 6.37 9.16
N PRO A 109 -7.38 6.07 8.27
CA PRO A 109 -7.08 5.44 6.99
C PRO A 109 -6.30 6.40 6.09
N THR A 110 -5.37 5.86 5.32
CA THR A 110 -4.67 6.66 4.28
C THR A 110 -5.56 6.94 3.08
N HIS A 111 -6.45 6.01 2.76
CA HIS A 111 -7.52 6.19 1.77
C HIS A 111 -8.60 5.12 1.95
N VAL A 112 -9.74 5.36 1.28
CA VAL A 112 -10.82 4.39 1.23
C VAL A 112 -10.93 3.87 -0.20
N THR A 113 -10.90 2.56 -0.34
CA THR A 113 -10.97 1.89 -1.64
C THR A 113 -12.28 1.14 -1.83
N LYS A 114 -12.63 0.86 -3.08
CA LYS A 114 -13.77 0.02 -3.46
C LYS A 114 -13.35 -0.97 -4.53
N PHE A 115 -14.06 -2.07 -4.65
CA PHE A 115 -13.90 -2.96 -5.77
C PHE A 115 -14.59 -2.41 -7.01
N GLY A 116 -14.03 -2.73 -8.18
CA GLY A 116 -14.59 -2.44 -9.49
C GLY A 116 -14.65 -3.65 -10.38
N LEU A 117 -15.63 -3.67 -11.26
CA LEU A 117 -15.82 -4.62 -12.35
C LEU A 117 -15.37 -3.96 -13.64
N PHE A 118 -14.57 -4.66 -14.43
CA PHE A 118 -14.05 -4.20 -15.72
C PHE A 118 -14.37 -5.22 -16.80
N ALA A 119 -14.82 -4.75 -17.99
CA ALA A 119 -15.19 -5.58 -19.11
C ALA A 119 -14.93 -4.88 -20.44
N LEU A 120 -14.84 -5.65 -21.53
CA LEU A 120 -14.75 -5.11 -22.89
C LEU A 120 -16.11 -4.67 -23.43
N ASP A 121 -17.21 -5.29 -22.97
CA ASP A 121 -18.57 -4.92 -23.35
C ASP A 121 -19.28 -4.19 -22.21
N LYS A 122 -19.61 -2.92 -22.43
CA LYS A 122 -20.28 -2.06 -21.45
C LYS A 122 -21.64 -2.63 -21.00
N SER A 123 -22.37 -3.32 -21.89
CA SER A 123 -23.69 -3.88 -21.57
C SER A 123 -23.62 -4.94 -20.46
N THR A 124 -22.54 -5.70 -20.41
CA THR A 124 -22.33 -6.78 -19.44
C THR A 124 -22.04 -6.30 -18.02
N LEU A 125 -21.65 -5.04 -17.85
CA LEU A 125 -21.38 -4.47 -16.52
C LEU A 125 -22.62 -4.44 -15.61
N ASN A 126 -23.83 -4.48 -16.19
CA ASN A 126 -25.07 -4.46 -15.43
C ASN A 126 -25.58 -5.86 -15.03
N ASN A 127 -24.86 -6.91 -15.40
CA ASN A 127 -25.19 -8.27 -15.00
C ASN A 127 -25.25 -8.38 -13.48
N LYS A 128 -26.18 -9.20 -12.99
CA LYS A 128 -26.37 -9.51 -11.56
C LYS A 128 -26.04 -10.96 -11.24
N ASP A 129 -25.70 -11.75 -12.23
CA ASP A 129 -25.36 -13.17 -12.09
C ASP A 129 -24.09 -13.47 -12.90
N PHE A 130 -23.01 -13.78 -12.19
CA PHE A 130 -21.72 -14.12 -12.76
C PHE A 130 -21.35 -15.60 -12.58
N SER A 131 -22.33 -16.45 -12.22
CA SER A 131 -22.10 -17.87 -11.88
C SER A 131 -21.51 -18.71 -13.02
N SER A 132 -21.66 -18.27 -14.28
CA SER A 132 -21.15 -18.94 -15.47
C SER A 132 -20.05 -18.15 -16.21
N THR A 133 -19.50 -17.10 -15.60
CA THR A 133 -18.51 -16.23 -16.23
C THR A 133 -17.08 -16.52 -15.71
N ARG A 134 -16.07 -16.09 -16.45
CA ARG A 134 -14.65 -16.19 -16.08
C ARG A 134 -14.19 -14.82 -15.59
N ILE A 135 -13.66 -14.77 -14.38
CA ILE A 135 -13.28 -13.51 -13.73
C ILE A 135 -11.81 -13.57 -13.37
N ALA A 136 -11.00 -12.58 -13.77
CA ALA A 136 -9.62 -12.44 -13.28
C ALA A 136 -9.59 -11.60 -12.00
N MET A 137 -8.82 -12.07 -11.03
CA MET A 137 -8.50 -11.33 -9.80
C MET A 137 -7.03 -11.51 -9.45
N LEU A 138 -6.44 -10.52 -8.79
CA LEU A 138 -5.08 -10.63 -8.27
C LEU A 138 -4.99 -11.74 -7.21
N ARG A 139 -4.01 -12.62 -7.34
CA ARG A 139 -3.76 -13.72 -6.39
C ARG A 139 -3.58 -13.17 -4.97
N GLY A 140 -4.34 -13.74 -4.04
CA GLY A 140 -4.28 -13.38 -2.63
C GLY A 140 -5.18 -12.22 -2.23
N VAL A 141 -5.88 -11.58 -3.16
CA VAL A 141 -6.98 -10.66 -2.85
C VAL A 141 -8.23 -11.49 -2.57
N ALA A 142 -8.90 -11.19 -1.46
CA ALA A 142 -10.20 -11.79 -1.13
C ALA A 142 -11.31 -10.85 -1.61
N LEU A 143 -12.31 -11.42 -2.29
CA LEU A 143 -13.53 -10.69 -2.62
C LEU A 143 -14.43 -10.67 -1.39
N PRO A 144 -14.99 -9.51 -0.98
CA PRO A 144 -15.99 -9.47 0.09
C PRO A 144 -17.20 -10.36 -0.20
N ASN A 145 -17.69 -11.05 0.84
CA ASN A 145 -18.83 -11.96 0.70
C ASN A 145 -20.07 -11.24 0.18
N GLU A 146 -20.31 -9.99 0.59
CA GLU A 146 -21.45 -9.19 0.14
C GLU A 146 -21.45 -9.02 -1.39
N ILE A 147 -20.27 -8.90 -2.02
CA ILE A 147 -20.16 -8.85 -3.49
C ILE A 147 -20.33 -10.25 -4.07
N ALA A 148 -19.62 -11.24 -3.51
CA ALA A 148 -19.64 -12.61 -4.02
C ALA A 148 -21.06 -13.18 -4.03
N ASP A 149 -21.78 -13.04 -2.95
CA ASP A 149 -23.14 -13.57 -2.78
C ASP A 149 -24.16 -12.81 -3.65
N LYS A 150 -24.12 -11.46 -3.62
CA LYS A 150 -25.05 -10.62 -4.39
C LYS A 150 -24.96 -10.86 -5.89
N TYR A 151 -23.74 -11.07 -6.38
CA TYR A 151 -23.48 -11.25 -7.81
C TYR A 151 -23.23 -12.70 -8.21
N LYS A 152 -23.44 -13.66 -7.31
CA LYS A 152 -23.27 -15.10 -7.52
C LYS A 152 -21.88 -15.46 -8.09
N ILE A 153 -20.85 -14.83 -7.58
CA ILE A 153 -19.46 -15.08 -7.98
C ILE A 153 -18.95 -16.28 -7.18
N LEU A 154 -18.72 -17.39 -7.85
CA LEU A 154 -18.25 -18.62 -7.22
C LEU A 154 -16.72 -18.70 -7.30
N PRO A 155 -16.03 -19.35 -6.34
CA PRO A 155 -14.57 -19.53 -6.38
C PRO A 155 -14.06 -20.16 -7.69
N LYS A 156 -14.83 -21.09 -8.29
CA LYS A 156 -14.50 -21.73 -9.58
C LYS A 156 -14.49 -20.76 -10.77
N ASN A 157 -15.14 -19.60 -10.65
CA ASN A 157 -15.17 -18.59 -11.68
C ASN A 157 -13.91 -17.70 -11.68
N ILE A 158 -13.12 -17.74 -10.60
CA ILE A 158 -12.02 -16.82 -10.38
C ILE A 158 -10.70 -17.42 -10.89
N MET A 159 -10.12 -16.75 -11.87
CA MET A 159 -8.75 -17.00 -12.33
C MET A 159 -7.80 -16.05 -11.61
N HIS A 160 -6.84 -16.60 -10.88
CA HIS A 160 -5.88 -15.81 -10.12
C HIS A 160 -4.70 -15.39 -10.98
N ALA A 161 -4.59 -14.09 -11.26
CA ALA A 161 -3.46 -13.48 -11.96
C ALA A 161 -2.31 -13.14 -10.99
N LEU A 162 -1.09 -13.06 -11.50
CA LEU A 162 0.10 -12.72 -10.70
C LEU A 162 0.19 -11.22 -10.41
N SER A 163 -0.33 -10.39 -11.32
CA SER A 163 -0.41 -8.94 -11.18
C SER A 163 -1.75 -8.41 -11.69
N THR A 164 -2.10 -7.18 -11.32
CA THR A 164 -3.27 -6.51 -11.88
C THR A 164 -3.09 -6.30 -13.40
N SER A 165 -1.90 -5.95 -13.86
CA SER A 165 -1.57 -5.85 -15.28
C SER A 165 -1.86 -7.16 -16.04
N ASP A 166 -1.51 -8.32 -15.46
CA ASP A 166 -1.79 -9.60 -16.09
C ASP A 166 -3.30 -9.89 -16.19
N SER A 167 -4.10 -9.43 -15.21
CA SER A 167 -5.56 -9.51 -15.30
C SER A 167 -6.09 -8.77 -16.53
N PHE A 168 -5.55 -7.57 -16.82
CA PHE A 168 -5.94 -6.78 -18.00
C PHE A 168 -5.53 -7.47 -19.30
N LYS A 169 -4.33 -8.05 -19.38
CA LYS A 169 -3.90 -8.85 -20.53
C LYS A 169 -4.81 -10.08 -20.78
N LEU A 170 -5.31 -10.71 -19.71
CA LEU A 170 -6.27 -11.83 -19.84
C LEU A 170 -7.60 -11.36 -20.41
N LEU A 171 -8.11 -10.20 -19.99
CA LEU A 171 -9.34 -9.60 -20.50
C LEU A 171 -9.20 -9.21 -21.98
N GLU A 172 -8.15 -8.51 -22.36
CA GLU A 172 -7.84 -8.10 -23.74
C GLU A 172 -7.75 -9.31 -24.70
N LYS A 173 -7.16 -10.41 -24.22
CA LYS A 173 -7.08 -11.68 -24.95
C LYS A 173 -8.37 -12.51 -24.88
N LYS A 174 -9.45 -11.99 -24.29
CA LYS A 174 -10.74 -12.66 -24.10
C LYS A 174 -10.64 -14.01 -23.39
N ARG A 175 -9.60 -14.20 -22.56
CA ARG A 175 -9.43 -15.40 -21.74
C ARG A 175 -10.30 -15.37 -20.50
N VAL A 176 -10.67 -14.18 -20.05
CA VAL A 176 -11.68 -13.92 -19.02
C VAL A 176 -12.71 -12.93 -19.56
N ASP A 177 -13.89 -12.95 -18.96
CA ASP A 177 -15.00 -12.09 -19.37
C ASP A 177 -14.99 -10.78 -18.56
N PHE A 178 -14.45 -10.85 -17.33
CA PHE A 178 -14.37 -9.73 -16.39
C PHE A 178 -13.08 -9.71 -15.61
N ILE A 179 -12.76 -8.52 -15.09
CA ILE A 179 -11.78 -8.34 -14.02
C ILE A 179 -12.49 -7.77 -12.81
N ILE A 180 -12.17 -8.27 -11.62
CA ILE A 180 -12.52 -7.62 -10.35
C ILE A 180 -11.22 -7.23 -9.66
N THR A 181 -11.06 -5.93 -9.41
CA THR A 181 -9.90 -5.37 -8.72
C THR A 181 -10.29 -4.09 -7.98
N ASN A 182 -9.36 -3.46 -7.25
CA ASN A 182 -9.58 -2.12 -6.76
C ASN A 182 -9.97 -1.18 -7.90
N TYR A 183 -11.01 -0.36 -7.70
CA TYR A 183 -11.60 0.46 -8.77
C TYR A 183 -10.60 1.49 -9.31
N GLN A 184 -9.93 2.24 -8.44
CA GLN A 184 -8.97 3.26 -8.86
C GLN A 184 -7.74 2.65 -9.53
N ALA A 185 -7.21 1.55 -8.96
CA ALA A 185 -6.11 0.83 -9.58
C ALA A 185 -6.52 0.27 -10.95
N GLY A 186 -7.73 -0.31 -11.04
CA GLY A 186 -8.26 -0.79 -12.32
C GLY A 186 -8.41 0.32 -13.36
N LEU A 187 -8.90 1.50 -12.97
CA LEU A 187 -8.98 2.66 -13.87
C LEU A 187 -7.61 3.10 -14.36
N TRP A 188 -6.60 3.06 -13.50
CA TRP A 188 -5.22 3.40 -13.88
C TRP A 188 -4.69 2.45 -14.97
N PHE A 189 -4.88 1.14 -14.81
CA PHE A 189 -4.49 0.16 -15.82
C PHE A 189 -5.33 0.27 -17.11
N ALA A 190 -6.63 0.54 -16.98
CA ALA A 190 -7.53 0.68 -18.12
C ALA A 190 -7.22 1.89 -19.01
N LYS A 191 -6.54 2.93 -18.50
CA LYS A 191 -6.16 4.12 -19.30
C LYS A 191 -5.35 3.77 -20.56
N ASN A 192 -4.57 2.71 -20.50
CA ASN A 192 -3.70 2.28 -21.59
C ASN A 192 -4.32 1.17 -22.44
N SER A 193 -5.57 0.79 -22.18
CA SER A 193 -6.31 -0.26 -22.89
C SER A 193 -7.51 0.31 -23.62
N VAL A 194 -7.71 -0.09 -24.86
CA VAL A 194 -8.84 0.40 -25.68
C VAL A 194 -10.09 -0.44 -25.38
N GLY A 195 -11.23 0.23 -25.21
CA GLY A 195 -12.53 -0.41 -25.13
C GLY A 195 -12.84 -1.09 -23.79
N ILE A 196 -12.08 -0.81 -22.75
CA ILE A 196 -12.39 -1.31 -21.40
C ILE A 196 -13.36 -0.35 -20.71
N HIS A 197 -14.46 -0.90 -20.24
CA HIS A 197 -15.48 -0.22 -19.46
C HIS A 197 -15.41 -0.66 -18.01
N ALA A 198 -15.84 0.22 -17.09
CA ALA A 198 -15.74 -0.02 -15.66
C ALA A 198 -17.05 0.33 -14.93
N ARG A 199 -17.36 -0.44 -13.89
CA ARG A 199 -18.39 -0.14 -12.90
C ARG A 199 -17.84 -0.38 -11.49
N GLN A 200 -18.06 0.57 -10.59
CA GLN A 200 -17.72 0.41 -9.18
C GLN A 200 -18.81 -0.40 -8.47
N PHE A 201 -18.40 -1.31 -7.57
CA PHE A 201 -19.34 -1.93 -6.63
C PHE A 201 -19.64 -0.96 -5.49
N ASN A 202 -20.91 -0.77 -5.17
CA ASN A 202 -21.33 0.11 -4.08
C ASN A 202 -21.37 -0.61 -2.72
N GLU A 203 -21.35 -1.94 -2.75
CA GLU A 203 -21.47 -2.82 -1.59
C GLU A 203 -20.21 -2.87 -0.72
N SER A 204 -19.07 -2.44 -1.24
CA SER A 204 -17.83 -2.46 -0.48
C SER A 204 -17.24 -1.08 -0.35
N SER A 205 -16.84 -0.75 0.87
CA SER A 205 -15.98 0.37 1.20
C SER A 205 -14.89 -0.17 2.10
N LEU A 206 -13.67 -0.13 1.65
CA LEU A 206 -12.55 -0.76 2.34
C LEU A 206 -11.51 0.30 2.70
N PRO A 207 -11.51 0.78 3.95
CA PRO A 207 -10.45 1.66 4.42
C PRO A 207 -9.14 0.91 4.49
N VAL A 208 -8.05 1.57 4.12
CA VAL A 208 -6.69 1.04 4.19
C VAL A 208 -5.79 1.97 4.98
N TYR A 209 -4.79 1.41 5.59
CA TYR A 209 -3.99 2.02 6.65
C TYR A 209 -2.50 1.76 6.43
N ILE A 210 -1.67 2.44 7.21
CA ILE A 210 -0.32 2.01 7.49
C ILE A 210 -0.36 1.10 8.71
N ALA A 211 0.37 -0.01 8.66
CA ALA A 211 0.49 -0.94 9.77
C ALA A 211 1.96 -1.18 10.08
N PHE A 212 2.30 -1.16 11.36
CA PHE A 212 3.65 -1.33 11.85
C PHE A 212 3.80 -2.63 12.63
N LYS A 213 5.00 -3.16 12.66
CA LYS A 213 5.36 -4.19 13.65
C LYS A 213 5.27 -3.56 15.04
N PRO A 214 4.71 -4.26 16.05
CA PRO A 214 4.55 -3.73 17.40
C PRO A 214 5.85 -3.19 17.99
N GLY A 215 5.79 -2.01 18.61
CA GLY A 215 6.90 -1.37 19.31
C GLY A 215 7.99 -0.75 18.42
N VAL A 216 7.77 -0.66 17.09
CA VAL A 216 8.77 -0.07 16.17
C VAL A 216 8.66 1.45 16.13
N VAL A 217 7.47 1.99 16.29
CA VAL A 217 7.16 3.43 16.35
C VAL A 217 6.12 3.71 17.43
N ASP A 218 5.98 4.97 17.81
CA ASP A 218 4.78 5.43 18.54
C ASP A 218 3.64 5.60 17.53
N ILE A 219 2.71 4.64 17.53
CA ILE A 219 1.58 4.59 16.58
C ILE A 219 0.66 5.83 16.73
N ASN A 220 0.51 6.37 17.94
CA ASN A 220 -0.34 7.55 18.16
C ASN A 220 0.30 8.80 17.54
N LEU A 221 1.62 8.90 17.58
CA LEU A 221 2.35 9.99 16.96
C LEU A 221 2.24 9.93 15.42
N ILE A 222 2.39 8.73 14.85
CA ILE A 222 2.17 8.49 13.42
C ILE A 222 0.75 8.91 13.03
N ASP A 223 -0.24 8.45 13.77
CA ASP A 223 -1.65 8.68 13.50
C ASP A 223 -2.02 10.17 13.54
N LYS A 224 -1.49 10.89 14.53
CA LYS A 224 -1.61 12.35 14.62
C LYS A 224 -1.06 13.05 13.37
N GLN A 225 0.10 12.62 12.85
CA GLN A 225 0.70 13.20 11.65
C GLN A 225 -0.10 12.85 10.39
N ILE A 226 -0.65 11.64 10.28
CA ILE A 226 -1.53 11.27 9.17
C ILE A 226 -2.75 12.20 9.13
N LYS A 227 -3.38 12.41 10.30
CA LYS A 227 -4.51 13.34 10.42
C LYS A 227 -4.13 14.75 9.96
N GLN A 228 -3.02 15.30 10.44
CA GLN A 228 -2.53 16.62 10.05
C GLN A 228 -2.23 16.73 8.54
N TYR A 229 -1.71 15.67 7.92
CA TYR A 229 -1.44 15.63 6.49
C TYR A 229 -2.71 15.81 5.64
N TYR A 230 -3.82 15.21 6.06
CA TYR A 230 -5.09 15.30 5.31
C TYR A 230 -5.96 16.51 5.67
N GLU A 231 -5.61 17.25 6.73
CA GLU A 231 -6.30 18.50 7.13
C GLU A 231 -5.67 19.76 6.52
N GLN A 232 -4.55 19.65 5.79
CA GLN A 232 -3.89 20.75 5.06
C GLN A 232 -4.56 20.97 3.70
#